data_e52c564253a72055f5c01a7263e592e6
#
_entry.id   e52c564253a72055f5c01a7263e592e6
#
_cell.length_a   1.000
_cell.length_b   1.000
_cell.length_c   1.000
_cell.angle_alpha   90.00
_cell.angle_beta   90.00
_cell.angle_gamma   90.00
#
_symmetry.space_group_name_H-M   'P 1'
#
loop_
_entity.id
_entity.type
_entity.pdbx_description
1 polymer ?
#
loop_
_entity_poly.entity_id
_entity_poly.type
_entity_poly.pdbx_seq_one_letter_code
_entity_poly.pdbx_strand_id
1 'polypeptide(L)'
;DMLRSEHGGLNETFADVAEITGDKKYLELARRFSHKLILDPLIKEEDKLTGMHANTQIPKVIGYKRIAELSQDDKNWNHAAEWDHAARFFWNTVVNHRSVCIGGNSVREHFHPSDNFTSMLNDVQGPETCNTYNMLRLPKMLYQNSHNPNQTNEPDPNYVNYYERALYNH
;
A
#
# COMPACT_ATOMS: atom_id res chain seq x y z
N ASP A 1 17.88 -13.40 0.00
CA ASP A 1 16.97 -12.36 0.48
C ASP A 1 16.06 -11.76 -0.58
N MET A 2 15.31 -12.63 -1.26
CA MET A 2 14.40 -12.24 -2.35
C MET A 2 13.40 -11.14 -1.93
N LEU A 3 12.88 -11.16 -0.69
CA LEU A 3 11.92 -10.15 -0.22
C LEU A 3 12.50 -8.73 -0.10
N ARG A 4 13.82 -8.58 -0.05
CA ARG A 4 14.48 -7.26 -0.09
C ARG A 4 14.61 -6.72 -1.51
N SER A 5 14.59 -7.60 -2.49
CA SER A 5 14.65 -7.27 -3.91
C SER A 5 13.26 -6.90 -4.45
N GLU A 6 13.21 -6.54 -5.71
CA GLU A 6 11.97 -6.24 -6.42
C GLU A 6 11.22 -7.53 -6.75
N HIS A 7 10.41 -8.01 -5.82
CA HIS A 7 9.47 -9.09 -6.12
C HIS A 7 8.05 -8.58 -6.47
N GLY A 8 7.89 -7.27 -6.56
CA GLY A 8 6.62 -6.61 -6.93
C GLY A 8 5.47 -7.03 -6.02
N GLY A 9 4.30 -7.24 -6.60
CA GLY A 9 3.08 -7.66 -5.93
C GLY A 9 2.88 -9.17 -5.83
N LEU A 10 3.93 -9.99 -5.67
CA LEU A 10 3.77 -11.45 -5.59
C LEU A 10 2.85 -11.90 -4.46
N ASN A 11 2.86 -11.21 -3.33
CA ASN A 11 1.95 -11.49 -2.22
C ASN A 11 0.48 -11.22 -2.61
N GLU A 12 0.20 -10.17 -3.36
CA GLU A 12 -1.11 -9.91 -3.95
C GLU A 12 -1.50 -11.01 -4.95
N THR A 13 -0.60 -11.34 -5.88
CA THR A 13 -0.84 -12.36 -6.90
C THR A 13 -1.22 -13.71 -6.28
N PHE A 14 -0.50 -14.14 -5.24
CA PHE A 14 -0.84 -15.38 -4.55
C PHE A 14 -2.19 -15.30 -3.81
N ALA A 15 -2.53 -14.15 -3.26
CA ALA A 15 -3.84 -13.93 -2.64
C ALA A 15 -4.97 -14.03 -3.70
N ASP A 16 -4.79 -13.43 -4.87
CA ASP A 16 -5.75 -13.53 -5.97
C ASP A 16 -5.90 -14.98 -6.49
N VAL A 17 -4.79 -15.73 -6.59
CA VAL A 17 -4.83 -17.16 -6.96
C VAL A 17 -5.59 -17.96 -5.90
N ALA A 18 -5.44 -17.63 -4.61
CA ALA A 18 -6.22 -18.28 -3.55
C ALA A 18 -7.73 -18.04 -3.72
N GLU A 19 -8.14 -16.81 -4.04
CA GLU A 19 -9.55 -16.48 -4.29
C GLU A 19 -10.11 -17.21 -5.52
N ILE A 20 -9.37 -17.19 -6.64
CA ILE A 20 -9.81 -17.80 -7.90
C ILE A 20 -9.93 -19.32 -7.78
N THR A 21 -8.99 -19.95 -7.07
CA THR A 21 -8.93 -21.43 -6.99
C THR A 21 -9.67 -22.01 -5.78
N GLY A 22 -9.96 -21.19 -4.76
CA GLY A 22 -10.46 -21.64 -3.45
C GLY A 22 -9.43 -22.41 -2.61
N ASP A 23 -8.17 -22.52 -3.08
CA ASP A 23 -7.14 -23.30 -2.39
C ASP A 23 -6.34 -22.42 -1.41
N LYS A 24 -6.57 -22.64 -0.13
CA LYS A 24 -5.97 -21.88 0.97
C LYS A 24 -4.44 -21.90 1.00
N LYS A 25 -3.80 -22.90 0.36
CA LYS A 25 -2.33 -22.95 0.31
C LYS A 25 -1.71 -21.70 -0.34
N TYR A 26 -2.41 -21.11 -1.31
CA TYR A 26 -1.93 -19.88 -1.95
C TYR A 26 -2.06 -18.66 -1.03
N LEU A 27 -3.08 -18.62 -0.17
CA LEU A 27 -3.19 -17.55 0.84
C LEU A 27 -2.06 -17.66 1.88
N GLU A 28 -1.74 -18.88 2.34
CA GLU A 28 -0.57 -19.12 3.19
C GLU A 28 0.74 -18.72 2.49
N LEU A 29 0.86 -18.99 1.20
CA LEU A 29 2.00 -18.57 0.41
C LEU A 29 2.08 -17.04 0.31
N ALA A 30 0.95 -16.36 0.09
CA ALA A 30 0.87 -14.89 0.08
C ALA A 30 1.38 -14.29 1.40
N ARG A 31 0.94 -14.82 2.54
CA ARG A 31 1.39 -14.43 3.88
C ARG A 31 2.90 -14.60 4.05
N ARG A 32 3.48 -15.70 3.57
CA ARG A 32 4.92 -15.97 3.61
C ARG A 32 5.74 -15.06 2.71
N PHE A 33 5.18 -14.62 1.58
CA PHE A 33 5.80 -13.65 0.67
C PHE A 33 5.61 -12.20 1.10
N SER A 34 4.94 -11.95 2.21
CA SER A 34 4.77 -10.61 2.78
C SER A 34 6.02 -10.16 3.54
N HIS A 35 6.58 -9.03 3.11
CA HIS A 35 7.87 -8.52 3.59
C HIS A 35 7.73 -7.86 4.96
N LYS A 36 8.06 -8.56 6.03
CA LYS A 36 7.90 -8.10 7.41
C LYS A 36 8.72 -6.86 7.75
N LEU A 37 9.86 -6.63 7.10
CA LEU A 37 10.65 -5.41 7.29
C LEU A 37 9.84 -4.12 6.96
N ILE A 38 8.83 -4.24 6.09
CA ILE A 38 7.91 -3.15 5.76
C ILE A 38 6.65 -3.24 6.63
N LEU A 39 6.09 -4.44 6.74
CA LEU A 39 4.82 -4.68 7.43
C LEU A 39 4.88 -4.37 8.93
N ASP A 40 5.89 -4.88 9.63
CA ASP A 40 5.98 -4.78 11.09
C ASP A 40 6.09 -3.31 11.59
N PRO A 41 6.88 -2.42 10.97
CA PRO A 41 6.83 -1.00 11.28
C PRO A 41 5.46 -0.36 11.00
N LEU A 42 4.82 -0.69 9.87
CA LEU A 42 3.52 -0.13 9.51
C LEU A 42 2.40 -0.53 10.50
N ILE A 43 2.42 -1.75 11.02
CA ILE A 43 1.51 -2.19 12.09
C ILE A 43 1.68 -1.34 13.36
N LYS A 44 2.90 -0.88 13.62
CA LYS A 44 3.24 -0.04 14.79
C LYS A 44 3.10 1.46 14.54
N GLU A 45 2.58 1.85 13.38
CA GLU A 45 2.51 3.25 12.94
C GLU A 45 3.89 3.95 12.89
N GLU A 46 4.93 3.20 12.55
CA GLU A 46 6.27 3.74 12.35
C GLU A 46 6.56 3.95 10.86
N ASP A 47 6.79 5.22 10.49
CA ASP A 47 7.24 5.56 9.14
C ASP A 47 8.76 5.31 8.97
N LYS A 48 9.11 4.18 8.37
CA LYS A 48 10.49 3.77 8.04
C LYS A 48 10.77 3.77 6.53
N LEU A 49 10.02 4.54 5.74
CA LEU A 49 10.05 4.48 4.28
C LEU A 49 11.24 5.24 3.67
N THR A 50 11.79 6.23 4.35
CA THR A 50 12.89 7.07 3.83
C THR A 50 14.03 6.25 3.24
N GLY A 51 14.41 6.53 1.99
CA GLY A 51 15.47 5.85 1.27
C GLY A 51 15.08 4.51 0.65
N MET A 52 13.85 4.03 0.85
CA MET A 52 13.36 2.83 0.19
C MET A 52 12.88 3.15 -1.22
N HIS A 53 13.10 2.25 -2.17
CA HIS A 53 12.59 2.35 -3.53
C HIS A 53 11.05 2.29 -3.51
N ALA A 54 10.38 3.39 -3.84
CA ALA A 54 8.95 3.56 -3.60
C ALA A 54 8.08 2.56 -4.37
N ASN A 55 8.34 2.42 -5.68
CA ASN A 55 7.57 1.52 -6.53
C ASN A 55 7.69 0.03 -6.12
N THR A 56 8.77 -0.34 -5.44
CA THR A 56 8.95 -1.69 -4.88
C THR A 56 8.07 -1.92 -3.64
N GLN A 57 7.88 -0.88 -2.80
CA GLN A 57 7.16 -1.06 -1.52
C GLN A 57 5.64 -0.95 -1.69
N ILE A 58 5.14 -0.06 -2.55
CA ILE A 58 3.70 0.18 -2.72
C ILE A 58 2.95 -1.12 -3.09
N PRO A 59 3.40 -1.92 -4.07
CA PRO A 59 2.73 -3.19 -4.41
C PRO A 59 2.69 -4.20 -3.27
N LYS A 60 3.71 -4.22 -2.40
CA LYS A 60 3.71 -5.10 -1.22
C LYS A 60 2.58 -4.74 -0.26
N VAL A 61 2.33 -3.44 -0.08
CA VAL A 61 1.24 -2.94 0.79
C VAL A 61 -0.13 -3.25 0.19
N ILE A 62 -0.29 -3.15 -1.13
CA ILE A 62 -1.49 -3.61 -1.84
C ILE A 62 -1.74 -5.09 -1.50
N GLY A 63 -0.71 -5.91 -1.54
CA GLY A 63 -0.79 -7.32 -1.15
C GLY A 63 -1.17 -7.54 0.32
N TYR A 64 -0.68 -6.70 1.25
CA TYR A 64 -1.13 -6.79 2.67
C TYR A 64 -2.62 -6.52 2.80
N LYS A 65 -3.12 -5.48 2.11
CA LYS A 65 -4.54 -5.16 2.07
C LYS A 65 -5.36 -6.32 1.50
N ARG A 66 -4.91 -6.90 0.37
CA ARG A 66 -5.59 -8.01 -0.29
C ARG A 66 -5.66 -9.26 0.59
N ILE A 67 -4.56 -9.61 1.25
CA ILE A 67 -4.52 -10.73 2.20
C ILE A 67 -5.45 -10.48 3.38
N ALA A 68 -5.49 -9.26 3.91
CA ALA A 68 -6.39 -8.88 4.99
C ALA A 68 -7.86 -9.09 4.59
N GLU A 69 -8.26 -8.69 3.38
CA GLU A 69 -9.61 -8.89 2.85
C GLU A 69 -10.02 -10.36 2.83
N LEU A 70 -9.17 -11.21 2.25
CA LEU A 70 -9.45 -12.64 2.09
C LEU A 70 -9.33 -13.43 3.40
N SER A 71 -8.82 -12.81 4.46
CA SER A 71 -8.60 -13.44 5.75
C SER A 71 -9.55 -12.99 6.85
N GLN A 72 -10.54 -12.14 6.56
CA GLN A 72 -11.45 -11.56 7.58
C GLN A 72 -12.19 -12.65 8.38
N ASP A 73 -12.60 -13.73 7.72
CA ASP A 73 -13.34 -14.85 8.32
C ASP A 73 -12.44 -16.04 8.70
N ASP A 74 -11.12 -15.91 8.56
CA ASP A 74 -10.18 -16.98 8.90
C ASP A 74 -9.92 -17.03 10.41
N LYS A 75 -10.69 -17.85 11.11
CA LYS A 75 -10.58 -18.02 12.58
C LYS A 75 -9.21 -18.52 13.06
N ASN A 76 -8.41 -19.10 12.17
CA ASN A 76 -7.08 -19.60 12.50
C ASN A 76 -6.00 -18.55 12.29
N TRP A 77 -6.35 -17.39 11.71
CA TRP A 77 -5.43 -16.31 11.43
C TRP A 77 -6.06 -14.96 11.77
N ASN A 78 -5.78 -14.45 12.94
CA ASN A 78 -6.41 -13.26 13.54
C ASN A 78 -5.68 -11.93 13.23
N HIS A 79 -4.84 -11.88 12.20
CA HIS A 79 -4.04 -10.69 11.85
C HIS A 79 -4.67 -9.79 10.77
N ALA A 80 -5.87 -10.12 10.28
CA ALA A 80 -6.49 -9.38 9.18
C ALA A 80 -6.65 -7.88 9.49
N ALA A 81 -7.11 -7.54 10.70
CA ALA A 81 -7.29 -6.15 11.10
C ALA A 81 -5.96 -5.37 11.19
N GLU A 82 -4.89 -6.01 11.69
CA GLU A 82 -3.56 -5.39 11.77
C GLU A 82 -2.98 -5.09 10.38
N TRP A 83 -3.19 -5.99 9.42
CA TRP A 83 -2.68 -5.82 8.07
C TRP A 83 -3.49 -4.79 7.28
N ASP A 84 -4.82 -4.74 7.48
CA ASP A 84 -5.66 -3.66 6.94
C ASP A 84 -5.24 -2.30 7.51
N HIS A 85 -5.01 -2.25 8.83
CA HIS A 85 -4.50 -1.05 9.51
C HIS A 85 -3.15 -0.59 8.95
N ALA A 86 -2.21 -1.50 8.74
CA ALA A 86 -0.91 -1.21 8.15
C ALA A 86 -1.03 -0.58 6.74
N ALA A 87 -1.95 -1.09 5.91
CA ALA A 87 -2.20 -0.54 4.59
C ALA A 87 -2.81 0.87 4.64
N ARG A 88 -3.74 1.13 5.58
CA ARG A 88 -4.31 2.46 5.81
C ARG A 88 -3.28 3.45 6.33
N PHE A 89 -2.47 3.04 7.30
CA PHE A 89 -1.38 3.85 7.82
C PHE A 89 -0.38 4.22 6.73
N PHE A 90 0.04 3.24 5.90
CA PHE A 90 0.93 3.50 4.76
C PHE A 90 0.33 4.53 3.80
N TRP A 91 -0.94 4.36 3.39
CA TRP A 91 -1.60 5.28 2.47
C TRP A 91 -1.64 6.70 3.06
N ASN A 92 -2.08 6.82 4.30
CA ASN A 92 -2.15 8.10 5.01
C ASN A 92 -0.76 8.79 5.10
N THR A 93 0.27 8.02 5.44
CA THR A 93 1.65 8.50 5.52
C THR A 93 2.15 9.01 4.17
N VAL A 94 1.96 8.24 3.10
CA VAL A 94 2.44 8.64 1.77
C VAL A 94 1.67 9.86 1.25
N VAL A 95 0.35 9.89 1.39
CA VAL A 95 -0.49 10.96 0.84
C VAL A 95 -0.29 12.27 1.59
N ASN A 96 -0.23 12.24 2.93
CA ASN A 96 -0.21 13.46 3.74
C ASN A 96 1.20 13.95 4.11
N HIS A 97 2.20 13.06 4.07
CA HIS A 97 3.55 13.41 4.54
C HIS A 97 4.66 13.21 3.49
N ARG A 98 4.34 12.57 2.34
CA ARG A 98 5.36 12.23 1.34
C ARG A 98 4.98 12.55 -0.11
N SER A 99 3.82 13.17 -0.33
CA SER A 99 3.34 13.54 -1.67
C SER A 99 3.35 15.04 -1.88
N VAL A 100 3.67 15.46 -3.10
CA VAL A 100 3.49 16.86 -3.55
C VAL A 100 2.03 17.13 -3.90
N CYS A 101 1.67 18.37 -4.10
CA CYS A 101 0.27 18.83 -4.29
C CYS A 101 -0.47 18.14 -5.45
N ILE A 102 0.24 17.71 -6.50
CA ILE A 102 -0.33 16.96 -7.63
C ILE A 102 -0.59 15.49 -7.34
N GLY A 103 -0.19 14.97 -6.17
CA GLY A 103 -0.40 13.58 -5.76
C GLY A 103 0.79 12.65 -5.97
N GLY A 104 1.85 13.12 -6.64
CA GLY A 104 3.05 12.33 -6.85
C GLY A 104 3.95 12.24 -5.61
N ASN A 105 4.71 11.16 -5.49
CA ASN A 105 5.66 10.91 -4.40
C ASN A 105 6.98 10.39 -4.94
N SER A 106 8.01 10.35 -4.10
CA SER A 106 9.39 9.94 -4.37
C SER A 106 10.24 10.95 -5.15
N VAL A 107 11.54 10.75 -5.08
CA VAL A 107 12.56 11.41 -5.91
C VAL A 107 13.60 10.36 -6.27
N ARG A 108 14.04 10.31 -7.53
CA ARG A 108 14.94 9.26 -8.03
C ARG A 108 14.49 7.87 -7.58
N GLU A 109 13.20 7.57 -7.79
CA GLU A 109 12.55 6.30 -7.46
C GLU A 109 12.43 5.98 -5.94
N HIS A 110 12.98 6.81 -5.05
CA HIS A 110 13.04 6.52 -3.61
C HIS A 110 12.22 7.51 -2.78
N PHE A 111 11.66 7.04 -1.67
CA PHE A 111 11.00 7.93 -0.71
C PHE A 111 12.02 8.90 -0.10
N HIS A 112 11.75 10.20 -0.22
CA HIS A 112 12.51 11.27 0.43
C HIS A 112 12.18 11.31 1.95
N PRO A 113 12.97 12.03 2.77
CA PRO A 113 12.60 12.32 4.15
C PRO A 113 11.25 13.03 4.21
N SER A 114 10.36 12.62 5.12
CA SER A 114 8.99 13.16 5.22
C SER A 114 8.93 14.64 5.64
N ASP A 115 9.99 15.15 6.25
CA ASP A 115 10.16 16.55 6.72
C ASP A 115 10.92 17.45 5.73
N ASN A 116 11.37 16.91 4.59
CA ASN A 116 12.19 17.67 3.63
C ASN A 116 11.81 17.37 2.17
N PHE A 117 11.10 18.31 1.55
CA PHE A 117 10.68 18.24 0.15
C PHE A 117 11.65 18.89 -0.83
N THR A 118 12.78 19.43 -0.37
CA THR A 118 13.73 20.16 -1.22
C THR A 118 14.23 19.34 -2.40
N SER A 119 14.51 18.05 -2.20
CA SER A 119 14.95 17.16 -3.27
C SER A 119 13.87 16.98 -4.35
N MET A 120 12.60 16.85 -3.98
CA MET A 120 11.49 16.72 -4.93
C MET A 120 11.26 17.97 -5.75
N LEU A 121 11.57 19.16 -5.23
CA LEU A 121 11.40 20.44 -5.91
C LEU A 121 12.56 20.77 -6.84
N ASN A 122 13.76 20.33 -6.50
CA ASN A 122 14.99 20.75 -7.19
C ASN A 122 15.59 19.68 -8.10
N ASP A 123 15.19 18.41 -7.94
CA ASP A 123 15.70 17.33 -8.77
C ASP A 123 14.89 17.22 -10.08
N VAL A 124 15.58 16.93 -11.18
CA VAL A 124 14.94 16.69 -12.48
C VAL A 124 14.22 15.34 -12.54
N GLN A 125 14.56 14.41 -11.63
CA GLN A 125 13.91 13.11 -11.48
C GLN A 125 12.98 13.16 -10.25
N GLY A 126 11.93 13.95 -10.37
CA GLY A 126 10.91 14.10 -9.33
C GLY A 126 9.99 12.88 -9.19
N PRO A 127 8.75 13.09 -8.76
CA PRO A 127 7.76 12.01 -8.59
C PRO A 127 7.58 11.19 -9.87
N GLU A 128 7.43 9.89 -9.69
CA GLU A 128 7.36 8.92 -10.78
C GLU A 128 5.94 8.38 -10.97
N THR A 129 5.46 8.33 -12.22
CA THR A 129 4.10 7.89 -12.54
C THR A 129 3.84 6.42 -12.21
N CYS A 130 4.86 5.57 -12.19
CA CYS A 130 4.71 4.17 -11.72
C CYS A 130 4.30 4.09 -10.24
N ASN A 131 4.82 4.98 -9.40
CA ASN A 131 4.39 5.09 -8.01
C ASN A 131 2.94 5.55 -7.93
N THR A 132 2.57 6.57 -8.71
CA THR A 132 1.20 7.08 -8.77
C THR A 132 0.23 6.00 -9.23
N TYR A 133 0.56 5.23 -10.26
CA TYR A 133 -0.27 4.10 -10.69
C TYR A 133 -0.58 3.12 -9.54
N ASN A 134 0.44 2.70 -8.79
CA ASN A 134 0.23 1.81 -7.66
C ASN A 134 -0.49 2.50 -6.49
N MET A 135 -0.20 3.78 -6.26
CA MET A 135 -0.92 4.57 -5.26
C MET A 135 -2.38 4.85 -5.61
N LEU A 136 -2.79 4.76 -6.88
CA LEU A 136 -4.21 4.80 -7.29
C LEU A 136 -4.91 3.45 -7.03
N ARG A 137 -4.20 2.33 -7.11
CA ARG A 137 -4.76 1.00 -6.81
C ARG A 137 -5.12 0.86 -5.34
N LEU A 138 -4.25 1.30 -4.44
CA LEU A 138 -4.45 1.14 -3.00
C LEU A 138 -5.70 1.87 -2.48
N PRO A 139 -5.92 3.18 -2.71
CA PRO A 139 -7.11 3.87 -2.22
C PRO A 139 -8.40 3.35 -2.86
N LYS A 140 -8.36 2.84 -4.10
CA LYS A 140 -9.51 2.15 -4.69
C LYS A 140 -9.94 0.95 -3.84
N MET A 141 -9.00 0.12 -3.42
CA MET A 141 -9.28 -1.03 -2.54
C MET A 141 -9.77 -0.58 -1.16
N LEU A 142 -9.11 0.43 -0.57
CA LEU A 142 -9.51 0.98 0.74
C LEU A 142 -10.92 1.55 0.72
N TYR A 143 -11.30 2.24 -0.35
CA TYR A 143 -12.63 2.79 -0.56
C TYR A 143 -13.69 1.70 -0.75
N GLN A 144 -13.44 0.74 -1.64
CA GLN A 144 -14.38 -0.34 -1.94
C GLN A 144 -14.73 -1.18 -0.71
N ASN A 145 -13.76 -1.41 0.16
CA ASN A 145 -13.96 -2.21 1.37
C ASN A 145 -14.54 -1.42 2.55
N SER A 146 -14.59 -0.11 2.49
CA SER A 146 -15.32 0.70 3.46
C SER A 146 -16.85 0.64 3.26
N HIS A 147 -17.30 0.14 2.12
CA HIS A 147 -18.72 -0.13 1.83
C HIS A 147 -19.24 -1.47 2.36
N ASN A 148 -18.53 -2.14 3.27
CA ASN A 148 -19.07 -3.36 3.89
C ASN A 148 -20.37 -3.02 4.63
N PRO A 149 -21.54 -3.60 4.26
CA PRO A 149 -22.84 -3.29 4.86
C PRO A 149 -22.90 -3.58 6.38
N ASN A 150 -21.92 -4.31 6.90
CA ASN A 150 -21.76 -4.59 8.33
C ASN A 150 -20.87 -3.55 9.06
N GLN A 151 -20.29 -2.59 8.38
CA GLN A 151 -19.54 -1.48 8.97
C GLN A 151 -20.35 -0.18 8.81
N THR A 152 -20.62 0.46 9.93
CA THR A 152 -21.43 1.69 10.01
C THR A 152 -20.70 2.96 9.57
N ASN A 153 -19.46 2.86 9.13
CA ASN A 153 -18.66 4.02 8.74
C ASN A 153 -18.83 4.30 7.24
N GLU A 154 -19.22 5.53 6.92
CA GLU A 154 -19.17 6.01 5.54
C GLU A 154 -17.75 5.92 4.99
N PRO A 155 -17.61 5.64 3.67
CA PRO A 155 -16.30 5.61 3.03
C PRO A 155 -15.59 6.96 3.18
N ASP A 156 -14.32 6.95 3.57
CA ASP A 156 -13.54 8.17 3.68
C ASP A 156 -13.39 8.83 2.30
N PRO A 157 -13.96 10.03 2.08
CA PRO A 157 -13.89 10.74 0.80
C PRO A 157 -12.46 11.10 0.40
N ASN A 158 -11.51 11.10 1.33
CA ASN A 158 -10.11 11.40 1.05
C ASN A 158 -9.48 10.41 0.07
N TYR A 159 -9.94 9.14 0.03
CA TYR A 159 -9.49 8.17 -0.96
C TYR A 159 -9.85 8.59 -2.38
N VAL A 160 -11.08 9.06 -2.59
CA VAL A 160 -11.56 9.52 -3.90
C VAL A 160 -10.90 10.84 -4.28
N ASN A 161 -10.80 11.78 -3.35
CA ASN A 161 -10.16 13.08 -3.56
C ASN A 161 -8.69 12.94 -3.99
N TYR A 162 -7.96 12.03 -3.33
CA TYR A 162 -6.57 11.73 -3.72
C TYR A 162 -6.53 11.07 -5.10
N TYR A 163 -7.40 10.08 -5.35
CA TYR A 163 -7.46 9.34 -6.61
C TYR A 163 -7.67 10.30 -7.79
N GLU A 164 -8.67 11.16 -7.71
CA GLU A 164 -9.01 12.12 -8.75
C GLU A 164 -7.86 13.12 -8.95
N ARG A 165 -7.35 13.71 -7.87
CA ARG A 165 -6.24 14.66 -7.92
C ARG A 165 -5.01 14.08 -8.59
N ALA A 166 -4.57 12.88 -8.18
CA ALA A 166 -3.39 12.25 -8.74
C ALA A 166 -3.59 11.79 -10.19
N LEU A 167 -4.79 11.27 -10.53
CA LEU A 167 -5.09 10.81 -11.88
C LEU A 167 -5.05 11.94 -12.92
N TYR A 168 -5.54 13.13 -12.56
CA TYR A 168 -5.64 14.24 -13.51
C TYR A 168 -4.44 15.19 -13.52
N ASN A 169 -3.59 15.16 -12.49
CA ASN A 169 -2.50 16.12 -12.35
C ASN A 169 -1.10 15.50 -12.39
N HIS A 170 -0.98 14.20 -12.34
CA HIS A 170 0.28 13.49 -12.39
C HIS A 170 0.20 12.24 -13.28
#